data_7864e42e4b7fe51294470f91f135f4ae
#
_entry.id   7864e42e4b7fe51294470f91f135f4ae
#
_cell.length_a   1.000
_cell.length_b   1.000
_cell.length_c   1.000
_cell.angle_alpha   90.00
_cell.angle_beta   90.00
_cell.angle_gamma   90.00
#
_symmetry.space_group_name_H-M   'P 1'
#
loop_
_entity.id
_entity.type
_entity.pdbx_description
1 polymer ?
#
loop_
_entity_poly.entity_id
_entity_poly.type
_entity_poly.pdbx_seq_one_letter_code
_entity_poly.pdbx_strand_id
1 'polypeptide(L)'
;YYADVHKYSSTRNNALSNNLIPEEVYDNLVTVVNKKIPALQRYYNLHKRAKGFEDFRLYDRSVSMVKGEPLKFTFEEARDIVLEAVKPMGEEYVNDMKKAFTERWIDIYPNKGKRSGAYSWGGYTTKPFVLLNFDGTLNDVYTLIHELGHSMHSYYTRKHQPYVYGDYSIFVAEVASTCNEALLTEYLYNKFEKEGNKNGMLRVLNQALSGFTATVYRQTQFAEFEHKINQHLQNGGAITADYLNTEYFNLVKKYYGDVFTYDEDIKYEWSRVPHFYYNYYVYQYATGYSAAQALSKLILED
;
A
#
# COMPACT_ATOMS: atom_id res chain seq x y z
N TYR A 1 -17.51 -16.75 18.75
CA TYR A 1 -18.95 -16.59 19.03
C TYR A 1 -19.76 -16.21 17.79
N TYR A 2 -19.48 -15.06 17.11
CA TYR A 2 -20.25 -14.65 15.92
C TYR A 2 -20.15 -15.71 14.81
N ALA A 3 -18.95 -16.15 14.49
CA ALA A 3 -18.73 -17.19 13.49
C ALA A 3 -19.50 -18.49 13.82
N ASP A 4 -19.49 -18.91 15.09
CA ASP A 4 -20.17 -20.13 15.54
C ASP A 4 -21.70 -20.01 15.41
N VAL A 5 -22.27 -18.86 15.85
CA VAL A 5 -23.71 -18.58 15.75
C VAL A 5 -24.19 -18.60 14.30
N HIS A 6 -23.36 -18.05 13.39
CA HIS A 6 -23.66 -17.99 11.95
C HIS A 6 -23.13 -19.21 11.17
N LYS A 7 -22.63 -20.25 11.86
CA LYS A 7 -22.15 -21.52 11.28
C LYS A 7 -20.98 -21.39 10.32
N TYR A 8 -20.12 -20.40 10.51
CA TYR A 8 -18.82 -20.34 9.83
C TYR A 8 -17.81 -21.24 10.53
N SER A 9 -16.90 -21.83 9.78
CA SER A 9 -15.86 -22.73 10.31
C SER A 9 -14.84 -22.00 11.20
N SER A 10 -14.66 -20.70 11.01
CA SER A 10 -13.72 -19.85 11.75
C SER A 10 -14.07 -18.36 11.62
N THR A 11 -13.47 -17.53 12.49
CA THR A 11 -13.52 -16.06 12.35
C THR A 11 -12.95 -15.62 11.00
N ARG A 12 -11.88 -16.27 10.53
CA ARG A 12 -11.27 -16.00 9.22
C ARG A 12 -12.24 -16.33 8.09
N ASN A 13 -12.83 -17.52 8.13
CA ASN A 13 -13.82 -17.95 7.14
C ASN A 13 -14.97 -16.95 7.03
N ASN A 14 -15.51 -16.50 8.15
CA ASN A 14 -16.53 -15.47 8.19
C ASN A 14 -16.08 -14.15 7.53
N ALA A 15 -14.88 -13.66 7.87
CA ALA A 15 -14.37 -12.40 7.35
C ALA A 15 -14.13 -12.45 5.82
N LEU A 16 -13.53 -13.52 5.33
CA LEU A 16 -13.20 -13.67 3.90
C LEU A 16 -14.44 -13.95 3.05
N SER A 17 -15.45 -14.65 3.59
CA SER A 17 -16.69 -14.97 2.89
C SER A 17 -17.48 -13.74 2.45
N ASN A 18 -17.35 -12.62 3.15
CA ASN A 18 -18.01 -11.36 2.78
C ASN A 18 -17.60 -10.85 1.38
N ASN A 19 -16.38 -11.17 0.95
CA ASN A 19 -15.85 -10.84 -0.36
C ASN A 19 -15.67 -12.06 -1.25
N LEU A 20 -16.22 -13.22 -0.87
CA LEU A 20 -16.08 -14.51 -1.56
C LEU A 20 -14.61 -14.93 -1.80
N ILE A 21 -13.71 -14.59 -0.87
CA ILE A 21 -12.29 -14.91 -0.95
C ILE A 21 -12.03 -16.28 -0.33
N PRO A 22 -11.45 -17.23 -1.08
CA PRO A 22 -11.02 -18.52 -0.53
C PRO A 22 -9.92 -18.35 0.54
N GLU A 23 -9.95 -19.15 1.59
CA GLU A 23 -8.94 -19.07 2.67
C GLU A 23 -7.53 -19.37 2.17
N GLU A 24 -7.39 -20.15 1.10
CA GLU A 24 -6.13 -20.47 0.43
C GLU A 24 -5.40 -19.23 -0.10
N VAL A 25 -6.13 -18.17 -0.47
CA VAL A 25 -5.53 -16.88 -0.87
C VAL A 25 -4.73 -16.28 0.28
N TYR A 26 -5.29 -16.31 1.49
CA TYR A 26 -4.64 -15.84 2.70
C TYR A 26 -3.42 -16.71 3.06
N ASP A 27 -3.59 -18.02 3.07
CA ASP A 27 -2.54 -18.98 3.42
C ASP A 27 -1.38 -18.92 2.42
N ASN A 28 -1.70 -18.77 1.13
CA ASN A 28 -0.68 -18.62 0.08
C ASN A 28 0.08 -17.31 0.23
N LEU A 29 -0.61 -16.19 0.52
CA LEU A 29 0.05 -14.90 0.78
C LEU A 29 1.10 -15.05 1.90
N VAL A 30 0.69 -15.56 3.06
CA VAL A 30 1.60 -15.73 4.21
C VAL A 30 2.76 -16.65 3.84
N THR A 31 2.49 -17.77 3.17
CA THR A 31 3.50 -18.74 2.75
C THR A 31 4.52 -18.14 1.80
N VAL A 32 4.07 -17.46 0.76
CA VAL A 32 4.95 -16.88 -0.27
C VAL A 32 5.79 -15.73 0.31
N VAL A 33 5.18 -14.84 1.09
CA VAL A 33 5.91 -13.74 1.71
C VAL A 33 6.95 -14.24 2.69
N ASN A 34 6.62 -15.26 3.50
CA ASN A 34 7.59 -15.89 4.41
C ASN A 34 8.79 -16.49 3.67
N LYS A 35 8.59 -17.15 2.53
CA LYS A 35 9.68 -17.67 1.69
C LYS A 35 10.57 -16.53 1.14
N LYS A 36 10.06 -15.31 1.07
CA LYS A 36 10.77 -14.14 0.53
C LYS A 36 11.33 -13.20 1.62
N ILE A 37 11.18 -13.52 2.90
CA ILE A 37 11.81 -12.77 4.01
C ILE A 37 13.31 -12.52 3.79
N PRO A 38 14.13 -13.46 3.28
CA PRO A 38 15.53 -13.17 3.00
C PRO A 38 15.77 -11.98 2.05
N ALA A 39 14.83 -11.69 1.13
CA ALA A 39 14.94 -10.53 0.26
C ALA A 39 14.71 -9.22 1.04
N LEU A 40 13.76 -9.19 1.96
CA LEU A 40 13.53 -8.07 2.89
C LEU A 40 14.78 -7.79 3.73
N GLN A 41 15.38 -8.83 4.31
CA GLN A 41 16.58 -8.72 5.13
C GLN A 41 17.78 -8.23 4.32
N ARG A 42 17.93 -8.68 3.07
CA ARG A 42 18.95 -8.16 2.15
C ARG A 42 18.77 -6.68 1.85
N TYR A 43 17.53 -6.23 1.65
CA TYR A 43 17.21 -4.82 1.43
C TYR A 43 17.63 -3.96 2.64
N TYR A 44 17.30 -4.36 3.86
CA TYR A 44 17.69 -3.62 5.05
C TYR A 44 19.19 -3.71 5.36
N ASN A 45 19.86 -4.82 5.03
CA ASN A 45 21.31 -4.90 5.06
C ASN A 45 21.99 -3.91 4.10
N LEU A 46 21.40 -3.73 2.89
CA LEU A 46 21.85 -2.71 1.96
C LEU A 46 21.64 -1.30 2.56
N HIS A 47 20.49 -1.05 3.18
CA HIS A 47 20.18 0.22 3.83
C HIS A 47 21.19 0.54 4.94
N LYS A 48 21.44 -0.40 5.84
CA LYS A 48 22.45 -0.29 6.91
C LYS A 48 23.81 0.11 6.36
N ARG A 49 24.28 -0.59 5.33
CA ARG A 49 25.60 -0.30 4.69
C ARG A 49 25.61 1.05 3.97
N ALA A 50 24.56 1.39 3.22
CA ALA A 50 24.49 2.63 2.44
C ALA A 50 24.51 3.88 3.31
N LYS A 51 23.98 3.78 4.55
CA LYS A 51 23.96 4.86 5.52
C LYS A 51 25.14 4.83 6.50
N GLY A 52 25.85 3.69 6.59
CA GLY A 52 26.97 3.50 7.53
C GLY A 52 26.50 3.36 8.98
N PHE A 53 25.30 2.81 9.22
CA PHE A 53 24.82 2.56 10.58
C PHE A 53 25.65 1.42 11.22
N GLU A 54 26.29 1.71 12.34
CA GLU A 54 26.87 0.69 13.23
C GLU A 54 25.77 -0.03 14.01
N ASP A 55 24.93 0.75 14.69
CA ASP A 55 23.70 0.33 15.36
C ASP A 55 22.51 0.73 14.48
N PHE A 56 21.77 -0.24 13.96
CA PHE A 56 20.64 -0.01 13.05
C PHE A 56 19.36 -0.47 13.74
N ARG A 57 18.48 0.49 14.01
CA ARG A 57 17.24 0.26 14.74
C ARG A 57 16.02 0.39 13.84
N LEU A 58 14.89 -0.19 14.25
CA LEU A 58 13.68 -0.19 13.42
C LEU A 58 13.16 1.20 13.07
N TYR A 59 13.40 2.20 13.88
CA TYR A 59 13.04 3.58 13.58
C TYR A 59 13.95 4.23 12.51
N ASP A 60 15.18 3.74 12.35
CA ASP A 60 16.11 4.24 11.33
C ASP A 60 15.73 3.84 9.91
N ARG A 61 14.84 2.85 9.75
CA ARG A 61 14.34 2.40 8.43
C ARG A 61 13.64 3.49 7.62
N SER A 62 13.15 4.54 8.27
CA SER A 62 12.52 5.70 7.62
C SER A 62 13.51 6.69 7.04
N VAL A 63 14.80 6.59 7.39
CA VAL A 63 15.86 7.45 6.86
C VAL A 63 16.14 7.07 5.41
N SER A 64 16.02 8.00 4.47
CA SER A 64 16.26 7.73 3.05
C SER A 64 17.67 7.23 2.79
N MET A 65 17.80 6.15 2.02
CA MET A 65 19.10 5.66 1.54
C MET A 65 19.75 6.61 0.54
N VAL A 66 18.94 7.33 -0.24
CA VAL A 66 19.42 8.16 -1.34
C VAL A 66 19.91 9.50 -0.80
N LYS A 67 21.17 9.83 -1.11
CA LYS A 67 21.81 11.11 -0.76
C LYS A 67 21.44 12.20 -1.78
N GLY A 68 21.71 13.45 -1.43
CA GLY A 68 21.49 14.62 -2.29
C GLY A 68 20.11 15.24 -2.11
N GLU A 69 19.88 16.33 -2.84
CA GLU A 69 18.64 17.11 -2.77
C GLU A 69 17.42 16.29 -3.20
N PRO A 70 16.29 16.41 -2.49
CA PRO A 70 15.06 15.76 -2.91
C PRO A 70 14.57 16.31 -4.25
N LEU A 71 13.89 15.46 -5.01
CA LEU A 71 13.17 15.92 -6.20
C LEU A 71 12.03 16.83 -5.78
N LYS A 72 11.82 17.90 -6.54
CA LYS A 72 10.71 18.85 -6.36
C LYS A 72 9.95 18.99 -7.66
N PHE A 73 8.64 19.12 -7.54
CA PHE A 73 7.71 19.22 -8.66
C PHE A 73 6.67 20.30 -8.35
N THR A 74 6.32 21.09 -9.34
CA THR A 74 5.08 21.86 -9.31
C THR A 74 3.88 20.92 -9.51
N PHE A 75 2.68 21.39 -9.18
CA PHE A 75 1.48 20.58 -9.43
C PHE A 75 1.25 20.35 -10.94
N GLU A 76 1.58 21.33 -11.77
CA GLU A 76 1.50 21.25 -13.21
C GLU A 76 2.46 20.21 -13.79
N GLU A 77 3.70 20.15 -13.29
CA GLU A 77 4.65 19.10 -13.66
C GLU A 77 4.17 17.72 -13.21
N ALA A 78 3.62 17.61 -11.99
CA ALA A 78 3.06 16.38 -11.48
C ALA A 78 1.86 15.91 -12.33
N ARG A 79 0.96 16.80 -12.70
CA ARG A 79 -0.15 16.53 -13.64
C ARG A 79 0.36 15.92 -14.93
N ASP A 80 1.33 16.59 -15.57
CA ASP A 80 1.83 16.18 -16.88
C ASP A 80 2.55 14.81 -16.78
N ILE A 81 3.32 14.58 -15.73
CA ILE A 81 3.95 13.28 -15.41
C ILE A 81 2.89 12.19 -15.25
N VAL A 82 1.85 12.43 -14.48
CA VAL A 82 0.77 11.46 -14.23
C VAL A 82 0.06 11.09 -15.52
N LEU A 83 -0.32 12.06 -16.34
CA LEU A 83 -0.98 11.81 -17.62
C LEU A 83 -0.10 11.05 -18.62
N GLU A 84 1.21 11.30 -18.63
CA GLU A 84 2.15 10.55 -19.44
C GLU A 84 2.31 9.10 -18.92
N ALA A 85 2.40 8.92 -17.61
CA ALA A 85 2.58 7.62 -16.98
C ALA A 85 1.43 6.63 -17.25
N VAL A 86 0.20 7.15 -17.38
CA VAL A 86 -0.99 6.29 -17.63
C VAL A 86 -1.33 6.09 -19.10
N LYS A 87 -0.52 6.57 -20.04
CA LYS A 87 -0.75 6.33 -21.49
C LYS A 87 -0.90 4.86 -21.89
N PRO A 88 -0.18 3.91 -21.28
CA PRO A 88 -0.41 2.49 -21.56
C PRO A 88 -1.83 2.00 -21.27
N MET A 89 -2.61 2.73 -20.47
CA MET A 89 -4.03 2.42 -20.19
C MET A 89 -4.96 2.79 -21.36
N GLY A 90 -4.46 3.41 -22.42
CA GLY A 90 -5.21 3.81 -23.61
C GLY A 90 -5.74 5.25 -23.56
N GLU A 91 -6.11 5.77 -24.73
CA GLU A 91 -6.51 7.16 -24.92
C GLU A 91 -7.79 7.52 -24.14
N GLU A 92 -8.76 6.62 -24.06
CA GLU A 92 -10.00 6.86 -23.30
C GLU A 92 -9.69 7.11 -21.83
N TYR A 93 -8.85 6.28 -21.22
CA TYR A 93 -8.45 6.42 -19.82
C TYR A 93 -7.75 7.75 -19.56
N VAL A 94 -6.80 8.13 -20.42
CA VAL A 94 -6.08 9.40 -20.32
C VAL A 94 -7.03 10.59 -20.45
N ASN A 95 -7.95 10.55 -21.41
CA ASN A 95 -8.92 11.64 -21.65
C ASN A 95 -9.92 11.76 -20.50
N ASP A 96 -10.37 10.66 -19.92
CA ASP A 96 -11.24 10.67 -18.74
C ASP A 96 -10.48 11.19 -17.50
N MET A 97 -9.23 10.78 -17.30
CA MET A 97 -8.39 11.29 -16.19
C MET A 97 -8.10 12.79 -16.31
N LYS A 98 -7.95 13.35 -17.51
CA LYS A 98 -7.79 14.81 -17.72
C LYS A 98 -8.93 15.62 -17.13
N LYS A 99 -10.14 15.07 -17.01
CA LYS A 99 -11.30 15.73 -16.40
C LYS A 99 -11.03 16.09 -14.93
N ALA A 100 -10.22 15.30 -14.23
CA ALA A 100 -9.86 15.59 -12.84
C ALA A 100 -9.19 16.96 -12.69
N PHE A 101 -8.41 17.37 -13.71
CA PHE A 101 -7.67 18.63 -13.71
C PHE A 101 -8.47 19.81 -14.29
N THR A 102 -9.44 19.54 -15.17
CA THR A 102 -10.22 20.57 -15.86
C THR A 102 -11.59 20.83 -15.21
N GLU A 103 -12.15 19.85 -14.50
CA GLU A 103 -13.48 19.91 -13.91
C GLU A 103 -13.46 20.05 -12.37
N ARG A 104 -12.31 20.47 -11.81
CA ARG A 104 -12.18 20.76 -10.37
C ARG A 104 -12.51 19.54 -9.47
N TRP A 105 -11.94 18.36 -9.77
CA TRP A 105 -12.09 17.20 -8.87
C TRP A 105 -11.17 17.29 -7.65
N ILE A 106 -10.07 18.07 -7.75
CA ILE A 106 -8.94 18.00 -6.82
C ILE A 106 -8.86 19.29 -5.99
N ASP A 107 -8.88 19.14 -4.66
CA ASP A 107 -8.47 20.16 -3.70
C ASP A 107 -6.99 19.92 -3.36
N ILE A 108 -6.10 20.76 -3.89
CA ILE A 108 -4.68 20.44 -4.11
C ILE A 108 -3.83 20.71 -2.87
N TYR A 109 -3.87 21.97 -2.37
CA TYR A 109 -2.86 22.45 -1.43
C TYR A 109 -3.29 22.34 0.04
N PRO A 110 -2.32 22.22 0.98
CA PRO A 110 -2.61 22.34 2.40
C PRO A 110 -3.23 23.69 2.73
N ASN A 111 -4.15 23.73 3.68
CA ASN A 111 -4.82 24.94 4.12
C ASN A 111 -5.12 24.85 5.64
N LYS A 112 -5.31 26.02 6.28
CA LYS A 112 -5.67 26.07 7.70
C LYS A 112 -6.96 25.31 7.97
N GLY A 113 -6.91 24.34 8.88
CA GLY A 113 -8.05 23.48 9.24
C GLY A 113 -8.30 22.29 8.31
N LYS A 114 -7.59 22.17 7.19
CA LYS A 114 -7.63 21.00 6.32
C LYS A 114 -6.93 19.81 7.01
N ARG A 115 -7.55 18.63 6.97
CA ARG A 115 -6.93 17.41 7.51
C ARG A 115 -5.74 16.99 6.68
N SER A 116 -4.72 16.44 7.33
CA SER A 116 -3.57 15.83 6.65
C SER A 116 -3.98 14.53 5.93
N GLY A 117 -3.11 14.06 5.02
CA GLY A 117 -3.35 12.89 4.20
C GLY A 117 -3.99 13.23 2.86
N ALA A 118 -4.48 12.20 2.18
CA ALA A 118 -5.18 12.28 0.92
C ALA A 118 -6.31 11.26 0.87
N TYR A 119 -7.32 11.49 0.06
CA TYR A 119 -8.35 10.52 -0.27
C TYR A 119 -9.09 10.88 -1.56
N SER A 120 -9.65 9.87 -2.20
CA SER A 120 -10.63 10.02 -3.27
C SER A 120 -11.99 9.54 -2.77
N TRP A 121 -13.04 10.33 -3.03
CA TRP A 121 -14.41 10.02 -2.64
C TRP A 121 -15.40 10.54 -3.66
N GLY A 122 -16.67 10.14 -3.56
CA GLY A 122 -17.75 10.65 -4.39
C GLY A 122 -19.03 9.82 -4.23
N GLY A 123 -20.16 10.36 -4.71
CA GLY A 123 -21.44 9.64 -4.79
C GLY A 123 -21.65 9.04 -6.18
N TYR A 124 -22.64 8.14 -6.31
CA TYR A 124 -22.97 7.47 -7.58
C TYR A 124 -23.27 8.46 -8.73
N THR A 125 -23.96 9.56 -8.43
CA THR A 125 -24.35 10.58 -9.41
C THR A 125 -23.41 11.78 -9.47
N THR A 126 -22.29 11.75 -8.72
CA THR A 126 -21.32 12.84 -8.69
C THR A 126 -20.04 12.45 -9.43
N LYS A 127 -19.27 13.45 -9.82
CA LYS A 127 -17.87 13.24 -10.16
C LYS A 127 -17.08 12.79 -8.90
N PRO A 128 -15.91 12.18 -9.05
CA PRO A 128 -14.99 11.97 -7.94
C PRO A 128 -14.52 13.31 -7.35
N PHE A 129 -14.18 13.30 -6.06
CA PHE A 129 -13.53 14.40 -5.36
C PHE A 129 -12.27 13.89 -4.69
N VAL A 130 -11.17 14.58 -4.91
CA VAL A 130 -9.86 14.23 -4.37
C VAL A 130 -9.40 15.33 -3.43
N LEU A 131 -9.05 14.93 -2.20
CA LEU A 131 -8.35 15.81 -1.28
C LEU A 131 -6.87 15.45 -1.28
N LEU A 132 -6.02 16.46 -1.47
CA LEU A 132 -4.55 16.34 -1.37
C LEU A 132 -4.01 17.39 -0.38
N ASN A 133 -2.77 17.19 0.02
CA ASN A 133 -1.93 18.18 0.69
C ASN A 133 -0.59 18.24 -0.06
N PHE A 134 -0.64 18.70 -1.33
CA PHE A 134 0.50 18.68 -2.24
C PHE A 134 1.57 19.70 -1.83
N ASP A 135 2.79 19.24 -1.56
CA ASP A 135 3.97 20.03 -1.18
C ASP A 135 5.15 19.86 -2.15
N GLY A 136 4.89 19.25 -3.29
CA GLY A 136 5.83 19.12 -4.40
C GLY A 136 6.91 18.06 -4.22
N THR A 137 6.72 17.08 -3.36
CA THR A 137 7.65 15.96 -3.22
C THR A 137 7.37 14.85 -4.24
N LEU A 138 8.35 13.95 -4.46
CA LEU A 138 8.11 12.74 -5.25
C LEU A 138 6.95 11.92 -4.69
N ASN A 139 6.85 11.83 -3.35
CA ASN A 139 5.74 11.15 -2.70
C ASN A 139 4.38 11.76 -3.05
N ASP A 140 4.30 13.09 -3.19
CA ASP A 140 3.04 13.74 -3.56
C ASP A 140 2.62 13.44 -5.00
N VAL A 141 3.59 13.23 -5.91
CA VAL A 141 3.29 12.75 -7.28
C VAL A 141 2.71 11.33 -7.24
N TYR A 142 3.26 10.46 -6.39
CA TYR A 142 2.71 9.12 -6.16
C TYR A 142 1.32 9.18 -5.50
N THR A 143 1.13 10.04 -4.52
CA THR A 143 -0.18 10.25 -3.88
C THR A 143 -1.22 10.75 -4.89
N LEU A 144 -0.86 11.70 -5.75
CA LEU A 144 -1.75 12.21 -6.79
C LEU A 144 -2.23 11.08 -7.73
N ILE A 145 -1.31 10.29 -8.26
CA ILE A 145 -1.67 9.20 -9.20
C ILE A 145 -2.44 8.07 -8.50
N HIS A 146 -2.17 7.82 -7.21
CA HIS A 146 -2.88 6.88 -6.36
C HIS A 146 -4.36 7.29 -6.21
N GLU A 147 -4.61 8.51 -5.77
CA GLU A 147 -5.98 9.01 -5.58
C GLU A 147 -6.75 9.11 -6.90
N LEU A 148 -6.06 9.45 -7.99
CA LEU A 148 -6.65 9.40 -9.32
C LEU A 148 -6.95 7.97 -9.77
N GLY A 149 -6.18 6.97 -9.36
CA GLY A 149 -6.49 5.55 -9.58
C GLY A 149 -7.81 5.15 -8.93
N HIS A 150 -8.03 5.53 -7.68
CA HIS A 150 -9.33 5.36 -7.00
C HIS A 150 -10.45 6.11 -7.71
N SER A 151 -10.18 7.35 -8.13
CA SER A 151 -11.15 8.18 -8.85
C SER A 151 -11.59 7.53 -10.15
N MET A 152 -10.66 7.01 -10.94
CA MET A 152 -10.94 6.34 -12.21
C MET A 152 -11.66 5.01 -12.00
N HIS A 153 -11.30 4.22 -10.99
CA HIS A 153 -12.02 2.99 -10.62
C HIS A 153 -13.49 3.30 -10.28
N SER A 154 -13.73 4.28 -9.43
CA SER A 154 -15.08 4.70 -9.07
C SER A 154 -15.84 5.29 -10.26
N TYR A 155 -15.18 6.09 -11.11
CA TYR A 155 -15.75 6.68 -12.30
C TYR A 155 -16.26 5.61 -13.28
N TYR A 156 -15.41 4.61 -13.61
CA TYR A 156 -15.81 3.53 -14.52
C TYR A 156 -16.83 2.58 -13.90
N THR A 157 -16.71 2.27 -12.60
CA THR A 157 -17.70 1.47 -11.90
C THR A 157 -19.10 2.10 -12.03
N ARG A 158 -19.22 3.40 -11.72
CA ARG A 158 -20.49 4.13 -11.77
C ARG A 158 -21.00 4.37 -13.19
N LYS A 159 -20.09 4.49 -14.16
CA LYS A 159 -20.43 4.62 -15.60
C LYS A 159 -21.06 3.35 -16.17
N HIS A 160 -20.63 2.16 -15.69
CA HIS A 160 -20.97 0.88 -16.30
C HIS A 160 -21.86 -0.02 -15.44
N GLN A 161 -22.03 0.28 -14.15
CA GLN A 161 -22.83 -0.49 -13.23
C GLN A 161 -24.08 0.29 -12.79
N PRO A 162 -25.24 -0.38 -12.58
CA PRO A 162 -26.38 0.26 -11.95
C PRO A 162 -26.08 0.62 -10.49
N TYR A 163 -26.87 1.52 -9.91
CA TYR A 163 -26.68 2.04 -8.55
C TYR A 163 -26.40 0.96 -7.50
N VAL A 164 -27.16 -0.14 -7.53
CA VAL A 164 -27.01 -1.25 -6.56
C VAL A 164 -25.66 -1.99 -6.66
N TYR A 165 -24.92 -1.81 -7.74
CA TYR A 165 -23.58 -2.33 -7.97
C TYR A 165 -22.54 -1.22 -8.21
N GLY A 166 -22.89 0.00 -7.81
CA GLY A 166 -22.05 1.21 -8.01
C GLY A 166 -20.84 1.31 -7.08
N ASP A 167 -20.67 0.36 -6.16
CA ASP A 167 -19.49 0.20 -5.30
C ASP A 167 -18.75 -1.11 -5.60
N TYR A 168 -17.50 -1.18 -5.18
CA TYR A 168 -16.64 -2.34 -5.34
C TYR A 168 -16.06 -2.78 -3.99
N SER A 169 -15.68 -4.05 -3.91
CA SER A 169 -15.06 -4.62 -2.71
C SER A 169 -13.75 -3.92 -2.38
N ILE A 170 -13.49 -3.74 -1.09
CA ILE A 170 -12.20 -3.25 -0.58
C ILE A 170 -11.03 -4.12 -1.05
N PHE A 171 -11.25 -5.41 -1.31
CA PHE A 171 -10.23 -6.33 -1.81
C PHE A 171 -9.59 -5.87 -3.15
N VAL A 172 -10.37 -5.20 -4.01
CA VAL A 172 -9.90 -4.68 -5.31
C VAL A 172 -9.68 -3.17 -5.31
N ALA A 173 -10.07 -2.46 -4.26
CA ALA A 173 -10.00 -1.01 -4.20
C ALA A 173 -8.59 -0.48 -4.47
N GLU A 174 -7.59 -1.08 -3.79
CA GLU A 174 -6.20 -0.67 -3.89
C GLU A 174 -5.49 -1.21 -5.14
N VAL A 175 -6.11 -2.11 -5.90
CA VAL A 175 -5.50 -2.63 -7.14
C VAL A 175 -5.39 -1.53 -8.17
N ALA A 176 -6.44 -0.72 -8.36
CA ALA A 176 -6.46 0.36 -9.34
C ALA A 176 -5.46 1.46 -8.99
N SER A 177 -5.45 1.92 -7.73
CA SER A 177 -4.56 2.97 -7.24
C SER A 177 -3.09 2.56 -7.35
N THR A 178 -2.75 1.37 -6.86
CA THR A 178 -1.36 0.87 -6.86
C THR A 178 -0.89 0.39 -8.24
N CYS A 179 -1.79 0.01 -9.15
CA CYS A 179 -1.46 -0.23 -10.57
C CYS A 179 -0.98 1.07 -11.23
N ASN A 180 -1.68 2.18 -11.01
CA ASN A 180 -1.26 3.48 -11.49
C ASN A 180 0.10 3.91 -10.90
N GLU A 181 0.36 3.64 -9.62
CA GLU A 181 1.68 3.89 -9.02
C GLU A 181 2.79 3.05 -9.69
N ALA A 182 2.50 1.81 -10.05
CA ALA A 182 3.45 0.95 -10.73
C ALA A 182 3.78 1.47 -12.15
N LEU A 183 2.78 1.94 -12.90
CA LEU A 183 2.98 2.60 -14.19
C LEU A 183 3.80 3.88 -14.05
N LEU A 184 3.55 4.68 -13.00
CA LEU A 184 4.34 5.87 -12.70
C LEU A 184 5.80 5.52 -12.40
N THR A 185 6.03 4.47 -11.64
CA THR A 185 7.37 4.00 -11.29
C THR A 185 8.17 3.68 -12.56
N GLU A 186 7.59 2.91 -13.47
CA GLU A 186 8.22 2.54 -14.74
C GLU A 186 8.46 3.77 -15.63
N TYR A 187 7.45 4.63 -15.76
CA TYR A 187 7.59 5.87 -16.52
C TYR A 187 8.72 6.77 -15.99
N LEU A 188 8.74 7.04 -14.69
CA LEU A 188 9.76 7.90 -14.10
C LEU A 188 11.16 7.30 -14.15
N TYR A 189 11.28 5.98 -13.93
CA TYR A 189 12.57 5.29 -14.04
C TYR A 189 13.13 5.44 -15.45
N ASN A 190 12.35 5.13 -16.49
CA ASN A 190 12.75 5.23 -17.88
C ASN A 190 13.02 6.67 -18.32
N LYS A 191 12.27 7.64 -17.80
CA LYS A 191 12.50 9.07 -18.04
C LYS A 191 13.87 9.48 -17.48
N PHE A 192 14.14 9.19 -16.22
CA PHE A 192 15.41 9.56 -15.59
C PHE A 192 16.60 8.80 -16.17
N GLU A 193 16.41 7.58 -16.65
CA GLU A 193 17.44 6.82 -17.36
C GLU A 193 17.83 7.52 -18.66
N LYS A 194 16.85 7.93 -19.49
CA LYS A 194 17.08 8.68 -20.74
C LYS A 194 17.76 10.03 -20.49
N GLU A 195 17.46 10.68 -19.38
CA GLU A 195 18.07 11.94 -18.97
C GLU A 195 19.45 11.78 -18.33
N GLY A 196 19.90 10.53 -18.06
CA GLY A 196 21.13 10.26 -17.32
C GLY A 196 21.06 10.66 -15.83
N ASN A 197 19.88 10.89 -15.31
CA ASN A 197 19.63 11.33 -13.93
C ASN A 197 19.66 10.16 -12.95
N LYS A 198 20.85 9.75 -12.54
CA LYS A 198 21.05 8.64 -11.59
C LYS A 198 20.39 8.88 -10.24
N ASN A 199 20.35 10.13 -9.75
CA ASN A 199 19.70 10.46 -8.48
C ASN A 199 18.20 10.24 -8.57
N GLY A 200 17.55 10.67 -9.66
CA GLY A 200 16.14 10.41 -9.94
C GLY A 200 15.82 8.92 -9.99
N MET A 201 16.61 8.12 -10.73
CA MET A 201 16.46 6.67 -10.81
C MET A 201 16.52 6.00 -9.43
N LEU A 202 17.53 6.36 -8.62
CA LEU A 202 17.69 5.80 -7.27
C LEU A 202 16.52 6.16 -6.35
N ARG A 203 15.96 7.37 -6.47
CA ARG A 203 14.79 7.79 -5.67
C ARG A 203 13.54 7.02 -6.05
N VAL A 204 13.30 6.83 -7.34
CA VAL A 204 12.17 6.03 -7.83
C VAL A 204 12.27 4.58 -7.38
N LEU A 205 13.46 3.96 -7.51
CA LEU A 205 13.70 2.61 -7.02
C LEU A 205 13.52 2.50 -5.49
N ASN A 206 14.02 3.49 -4.74
CA ASN A 206 13.83 3.51 -3.29
C ASN A 206 12.35 3.64 -2.92
N GLN A 207 11.57 4.45 -3.64
CA GLN A 207 10.12 4.56 -3.44
C GLN A 207 9.41 3.23 -3.68
N ALA A 208 9.70 2.56 -4.80
CA ALA A 208 9.13 1.26 -5.13
C ALA A 208 9.47 0.18 -4.08
N LEU A 209 10.74 0.07 -3.68
CA LEU A 209 11.18 -0.88 -2.67
C LEU A 209 10.57 -0.58 -1.29
N SER A 210 10.42 0.69 -0.93
CA SER A 210 9.72 1.11 0.30
C SER A 210 8.25 0.71 0.26
N GLY A 211 7.59 0.84 -0.90
CA GLY A 211 6.23 0.36 -1.13
C GLY A 211 6.10 -1.14 -0.85
N PHE A 212 6.99 -1.96 -1.40
CA PHE A 212 7.03 -3.40 -1.13
C PHE A 212 7.22 -3.72 0.35
N THR A 213 8.14 -3.04 1.02
CA THR A 213 8.40 -3.31 2.45
C THR A 213 7.22 -2.92 3.33
N ALA A 214 6.55 -1.80 3.04
CA ALA A 214 5.44 -1.29 3.82
C ALA A 214 4.12 -2.02 3.52
N THR A 215 3.87 -2.34 2.25
CA THR A 215 2.55 -2.82 1.80
C THR A 215 2.50 -4.35 1.69
N VAL A 216 3.59 -5.00 1.28
CA VAL A 216 3.60 -6.47 1.19
C VAL A 216 4.11 -7.09 2.49
N TYR A 217 5.37 -6.84 2.85
CA TYR A 217 5.98 -7.53 4.00
C TYR A 217 5.35 -7.13 5.34
N ARG A 218 5.22 -5.84 5.60
CA ARG A 218 4.67 -5.37 6.88
C ARG A 218 3.21 -5.73 7.05
N GLN A 219 2.39 -5.61 6.00
CA GLN A 219 0.97 -5.95 6.10
C GLN A 219 0.76 -7.47 6.23
N THR A 220 1.61 -8.29 5.61
CA THR A 220 1.58 -9.74 5.83
C THR A 220 2.05 -10.11 7.23
N GLN A 221 3.06 -9.42 7.79
CA GLN A 221 3.44 -9.58 9.20
C GLN A 221 2.25 -9.31 10.13
N PHE A 222 1.49 -8.24 9.87
CA PHE A 222 0.29 -7.91 10.64
C PHE A 222 -0.80 -8.95 10.47
N ALA A 223 -1.03 -9.42 9.24
CA ALA A 223 -1.99 -10.48 8.96
C ALA A 223 -1.61 -11.78 9.71
N GLU A 224 -0.35 -12.17 9.68
CA GLU A 224 0.13 -13.34 10.41
C GLU A 224 -0.07 -13.21 11.94
N PHE A 225 0.18 -12.01 12.48
CA PHE A 225 -0.09 -11.72 13.89
C PHE A 225 -1.58 -11.84 14.22
N GLU A 226 -2.44 -11.20 13.44
CA GLU A 226 -3.90 -11.25 13.59
C GLU A 226 -4.43 -12.68 13.55
N HIS A 227 -3.94 -13.48 12.60
CA HIS A 227 -4.36 -14.87 12.45
C HIS A 227 -3.94 -15.72 13.67
N LYS A 228 -2.72 -15.56 14.17
CA LYS A 228 -2.25 -16.24 15.38
C LYS A 228 -3.11 -15.93 16.60
N ILE A 229 -3.49 -14.65 16.77
CA ILE A 229 -4.37 -14.23 17.88
C ILE A 229 -5.73 -14.94 17.78
N ASN A 230 -6.34 -14.91 16.59
CA ASN A 230 -7.64 -15.53 16.35
C ASN A 230 -7.59 -17.06 16.55
N GLN A 231 -6.55 -17.72 16.05
CA GLN A 231 -6.34 -19.16 16.28
C GLN A 231 -6.17 -19.49 17.77
N HIS A 232 -5.41 -18.68 18.51
CA HIS A 232 -5.22 -18.90 19.95
C HIS A 232 -6.55 -18.82 20.71
N LEU A 233 -7.38 -17.81 20.41
CA LEU A 233 -8.72 -17.68 20.99
C LEU A 233 -9.63 -18.86 20.63
N GLN A 234 -9.66 -19.28 19.37
CA GLN A 234 -10.48 -20.40 18.89
C GLN A 234 -10.09 -21.72 19.56
N ASN A 235 -8.83 -21.88 19.91
CA ASN A 235 -8.31 -23.04 20.63
C ASN A 235 -8.48 -22.93 22.15
N GLY A 236 -9.25 -21.95 22.64
CA GLY A 236 -9.53 -21.76 24.07
C GLY A 236 -8.44 -21.03 24.86
N GLY A 237 -7.47 -20.44 24.16
CA GLY A 237 -6.42 -19.63 24.78
C GLY A 237 -6.92 -18.26 25.23
N ALA A 238 -6.28 -17.69 26.25
CA ALA A 238 -6.58 -16.34 26.74
C ALA A 238 -5.68 -15.30 26.08
N ILE A 239 -6.27 -14.21 25.59
CA ILE A 239 -5.53 -13.05 25.07
C ILE A 239 -5.12 -12.17 26.26
N THR A 240 -3.83 -12.18 26.57
CA THR A 240 -3.22 -11.28 27.55
C THR A 240 -2.24 -10.35 26.88
N ALA A 241 -1.92 -9.21 27.50
CA ALA A 241 -0.91 -8.29 27.00
C ALA A 241 0.45 -8.99 26.78
N ASP A 242 0.85 -9.86 27.71
CA ASP A 242 2.11 -10.59 27.61
C ASP A 242 2.14 -11.57 26.42
N TYR A 243 1.02 -12.26 26.15
CA TYR A 243 0.89 -13.09 24.97
C TYR A 243 1.03 -12.27 23.68
N LEU A 244 0.29 -11.16 23.58
CA LEU A 244 0.34 -10.28 22.42
C LEU A 244 1.74 -9.68 22.21
N ASN A 245 2.38 -9.20 23.26
CA ASN A 245 3.72 -8.63 23.22
C ASN A 245 4.73 -9.69 22.74
N THR A 246 4.64 -10.90 23.26
CA THR A 246 5.55 -11.99 22.90
C THR A 246 5.38 -12.41 21.44
N GLU A 247 4.15 -12.66 21.00
CA GLU A 247 3.88 -13.07 19.62
C GLU A 247 4.25 -11.99 18.61
N TYR A 248 3.94 -10.72 18.92
CA TYR A 248 4.32 -9.61 18.06
C TYR A 248 5.83 -9.48 17.93
N PHE A 249 6.56 -9.52 19.04
CA PHE A 249 8.01 -9.42 19.06
C PHE A 249 8.70 -10.56 18.31
N ASN A 250 8.18 -11.79 18.47
CA ASN A 250 8.67 -12.95 17.73
C ASN A 250 8.50 -12.77 16.19
N LEU A 251 7.37 -12.23 15.76
CA LEU A 251 7.14 -11.92 14.35
C LEU A 251 8.05 -10.80 13.84
N VAL A 252 8.27 -9.76 14.62
CA VAL A 252 9.23 -8.71 14.27
C VAL A 252 10.62 -9.32 14.04
N LYS A 253 11.12 -10.13 14.97
CA LYS A 253 12.41 -10.83 14.81
C LYS A 253 12.44 -11.75 13.60
N LYS A 254 11.36 -12.49 13.35
CA LYS A 254 11.25 -13.40 12.19
C LYS A 254 11.41 -12.63 10.88
N TYR A 255 10.72 -11.50 10.71
CA TYR A 255 10.72 -10.74 9.45
C TYR A 255 12.03 -9.97 9.24
N TYR A 256 12.54 -9.34 10.28
CA TYR A 256 13.68 -8.44 10.15
C TYR A 256 15.04 -9.09 10.50
N GLY A 257 15.05 -10.25 11.16
CA GLY A 257 16.27 -11.02 11.46
C GLY A 257 17.28 -10.24 12.30
N ASP A 258 18.55 -10.57 12.14
CA ASP A 258 19.66 -9.97 12.90
C ASP A 258 20.19 -8.66 12.27
N VAL A 259 19.45 -8.09 11.30
CA VAL A 259 19.84 -6.85 10.64
C VAL A 259 19.73 -5.65 11.58
N PHE A 260 18.75 -5.71 12.50
CA PHE A 260 18.43 -4.64 13.44
C PHE A 260 18.83 -4.98 14.86
N THR A 261 19.21 -3.95 15.60
CA THR A 261 19.20 -3.97 17.06
C THR A 261 17.80 -3.63 17.53
N TYR A 262 17.20 -4.50 18.33
CA TYR A 262 15.82 -4.36 18.78
C TYR A 262 15.74 -3.66 20.11
N ASP A 263 14.94 -2.59 20.17
CA ASP A 263 14.43 -2.07 21.43
C ASP A 263 13.27 -2.94 21.90
N GLU A 264 13.22 -3.25 23.20
CA GLU A 264 12.13 -4.07 23.72
C GLU A 264 10.75 -3.43 23.54
N ASP A 265 10.67 -2.10 23.45
CA ASP A 265 9.42 -1.37 23.30
C ASP A 265 8.69 -1.66 21.99
N ILE A 266 9.38 -2.18 20.99
CA ILE A 266 8.72 -2.60 19.73
C ILE A 266 7.65 -3.67 19.95
N LYS A 267 7.72 -4.45 21.02
CA LYS A 267 6.72 -5.44 21.40
C LYS A 267 5.33 -4.84 21.63
N TYR A 268 5.24 -3.54 21.92
CA TYR A 268 3.99 -2.82 22.16
C TYR A 268 3.40 -2.20 20.88
N GLU A 269 4.09 -2.27 19.74
CA GLU A 269 3.65 -1.59 18.51
C GLU A 269 2.25 -2.03 18.06
N TRP A 270 1.86 -3.26 18.28
CA TRP A 270 0.54 -3.77 17.93
C TRP A 270 -0.59 -2.94 18.55
N SER A 271 -0.40 -2.38 19.74
CA SER A 271 -1.43 -1.64 20.49
C SER A 271 -1.86 -0.33 19.82
N ARG A 272 -1.01 0.24 18.94
CA ARG A 272 -1.31 1.48 18.20
C ARG A 272 -1.85 1.24 16.79
N VAL A 273 -2.00 -0.01 16.36
CA VAL A 273 -2.45 -0.36 15.01
C VAL A 273 -3.97 -0.54 15.00
N PRO A 274 -4.76 0.46 14.56
CA PRO A 274 -6.22 0.38 14.62
C PRO A 274 -6.79 -0.71 13.72
N HIS A 275 -6.06 -1.12 12.68
CA HIS A 275 -6.50 -2.16 11.73
C HIS A 275 -6.74 -3.52 12.38
N PHE A 276 -6.13 -3.84 13.51
CA PHE A 276 -6.41 -5.09 14.22
C PHE A 276 -7.83 -5.17 14.82
N TYR A 277 -8.55 -4.04 14.85
CA TYR A 277 -9.98 -4.00 15.17
C TYR A 277 -10.88 -4.23 13.95
N TYR A 278 -10.32 -4.25 12.73
CA TYR A 278 -11.02 -4.56 11.48
C TYR A 278 -10.67 -5.98 11.04
N ASN A 279 -11.29 -6.93 11.64
CA ASN A 279 -11.06 -8.36 11.55
C ASN A 279 -10.69 -8.86 10.13
N TYR A 280 -9.48 -9.38 9.96
CA TYR A 280 -8.93 -9.85 8.68
C TYR A 280 -8.99 -8.80 7.54
N TYR A 281 -8.63 -7.58 7.85
CA TYR A 281 -8.62 -6.48 6.87
C TYR A 281 -7.24 -6.31 6.20
N VAL A 282 -6.15 -6.37 6.97
CA VAL A 282 -4.82 -5.89 6.54
C VAL A 282 -4.18 -6.70 5.41
N TYR A 283 -4.50 -8.00 5.27
CA TYR A 283 -3.95 -8.82 4.20
C TYR A 283 -4.31 -8.30 2.80
N GLN A 284 -5.40 -7.58 2.67
CA GLN A 284 -5.92 -7.05 1.42
C GLN A 284 -4.97 -6.00 0.79
N TYR A 285 -4.21 -5.29 1.59
CA TYR A 285 -3.17 -4.40 1.10
C TYR A 285 -2.09 -5.17 0.32
N ALA A 286 -1.61 -6.28 0.89
CA ALA A 286 -0.56 -7.07 0.27
C ALA A 286 -1.04 -7.81 -0.99
N THR A 287 -2.25 -8.36 -0.98
CA THR A 287 -2.84 -9.01 -2.16
C THR A 287 -3.12 -8.01 -3.27
N GLY A 288 -3.73 -6.87 -2.94
CA GLY A 288 -4.03 -5.79 -3.90
C GLY A 288 -2.77 -5.25 -4.55
N TYR A 289 -1.74 -4.94 -3.76
CA TYR A 289 -0.45 -4.47 -4.27
C TYR A 289 0.23 -5.50 -5.19
N SER A 290 0.21 -6.78 -4.79
CA SER A 290 0.80 -7.86 -5.60
C SER A 290 0.07 -8.04 -6.94
N ALA A 291 -1.27 -7.97 -6.94
CA ALA A 291 -2.07 -8.02 -8.14
C ALA A 291 -1.78 -6.83 -9.07
N ALA A 292 -1.69 -5.63 -8.50
CA ALA A 292 -1.37 -4.41 -9.24
C ALA A 292 -0.02 -4.47 -9.95
N GLN A 293 1.01 -5.01 -9.27
CA GLN A 293 2.34 -5.20 -9.88
C GLN A 293 2.31 -6.20 -11.05
N ALA A 294 1.51 -7.26 -10.96
CA ALA A 294 1.35 -8.21 -12.04
C ALA A 294 0.57 -7.62 -13.23
N LEU A 295 -0.52 -6.90 -12.94
CA LEU A 295 -1.35 -6.25 -13.97
C LEU A 295 -0.61 -5.12 -14.68
N SER A 296 0.10 -4.27 -13.96
CA SER A 296 0.89 -3.18 -14.57
C SER A 296 1.95 -3.72 -15.53
N LYS A 297 2.58 -4.85 -15.18
CA LYS A 297 3.53 -5.52 -16.08
C LYS A 297 2.84 -5.99 -17.36
N LEU A 298 1.68 -6.63 -17.28
CA LEU A 298 0.93 -7.09 -18.44
C LEU A 298 0.50 -5.91 -19.34
N ILE A 299 0.04 -4.80 -18.74
CA ILE A 299 -0.34 -3.57 -19.46
C ILE A 299 0.85 -2.98 -20.23
N LEU A 300 2.06 -3.09 -19.70
CA LEU A 300 3.27 -2.55 -20.33
C LEU A 300 3.86 -3.49 -21.41
N GLU A 301 3.46 -4.77 -21.42
CA GLU A 301 3.88 -5.77 -22.41
C GLU A 301 2.95 -5.83 -23.63
N ASP A 302 1.71 -5.27 -23.54
CA ASP A 302 0.74 -5.15 -24.64
C ASP A 302 1.06 -3.91 -25.51
#